data_acb880032b56008a1e49dae26b5d4104
#
_entry.id   acb880032b56008a1e49dae26b5d4104
#
_cell.length_a   1.000
_cell.length_b   1.000
_cell.length_c   1.000
_cell.angle_alpha   90.00
_cell.angle_beta   90.00
_cell.angle_gamma   90.00
#
_symmetry.space_group_name_H-M   'P 1'
#
loop_
_entity.id
_entity.type
_entity.pdbx_description
1 polymer ?
#
loop_
_entity_poly.entity_id
_entity_poly.type
_entity_poly.pdbx_seq_one_letter_code
_entity_poly.pdbx_strand_id
1 'polypeptide(L)'
;FYLAGALYAPLAMVGGAGALASAVDLPAAGIAPSLWHAHEMVFGFALAIIVGTVLTALPSWAGTAETAGGRLALLAALWLAGRVAFWFAPWLPPWTVALADVLLLPVLTAMLLPPLLRARDRRYLWLLPVLLALAVASVAYHASMLTGDAAGALQAVHAAVYAVMVLFVLKGGVLTPVFTD
;
A
#
# COMPACT_ATOMS: atom_id res chain seq x y z
N PHE A 1 -5.44 -8.57 -6.91
CA PHE A 1 -4.33 -7.80 -6.35
C PHE A 1 -2.97 -8.46 -6.62
N TYR A 2 -2.79 -9.76 -6.41
CA TYR A 2 -1.51 -10.43 -6.72
C TYR A 2 -1.08 -10.22 -8.17
N LEU A 3 -1.99 -10.42 -9.13
CA LEU A 3 -1.70 -10.18 -10.54
C LEU A 3 -1.39 -8.70 -10.80
N ALA A 4 -2.16 -7.79 -10.20
CA ALA A 4 -1.92 -6.35 -10.34
C ALA A 4 -0.53 -5.95 -9.81
N GLY A 5 -0.16 -6.42 -8.61
CA GLY A 5 1.17 -6.20 -8.04
C GLY A 5 2.29 -6.81 -8.89
N ALA A 6 2.11 -8.05 -9.34
CA ALA A 6 3.10 -8.75 -10.16
C ALA A 6 3.34 -8.07 -11.53
N LEU A 7 2.30 -7.51 -12.14
CA LEU A 7 2.43 -6.72 -13.38
C LEU A 7 2.99 -5.33 -13.13
N TYR A 8 2.65 -4.74 -11.98
CA TYR A 8 3.11 -3.39 -11.64
C TYR A 8 4.58 -3.34 -11.22
N ALA A 9 5.08 -4.36 -10.53
CA ALA A 9 6.46 -4.38 -10.04
C ALA A 9 7.51 -4.16 -11.15
N PRO A 10 7.48 -4.87 -12.30
CA PRO A 10 8.40 -4.61 -13.40
C PRO A 10 8.29 -3.18 -13.94
N LEU A 11 7.08 -2.64 -14.06
CA LEU A 11 6.86 -1.28 -14.54
C LEU A 11 7.51 -0.24 -13.60
N ALA A 12 7.27 -0.36 -12.30
CA ALA A 12 7.83 0.53 -11.30
C ALA A 12 9.37 0.38 -11.19
N MET A 13 9.89 -0.86 -11.35
CA MET A 13 11.34 -1.11 -11.39
C MET A 13 12.00 -0.49 -12.62
N VAL A 14 11.45 -0.73 -13.81
CA VAL A 14 12.01 -0.19 -15.07
C VAL A 14 11.92 1.34 -15.06
N GLY A 15 10.78 1.91 -14.64
CA GLY A 15 10.62 3.35 -14.51
C GLY A 15 11.62 3.94 -13.51
N GLY A 16 11.70 3.40 -12.31
CA GLY A 16 12.60 3.88 -11.26
C GLY A 16 14.09 3.72 -11.62
N ALA A 17 14.50 2.56 -12.09
CA ALA A 17 15.88 2.30 -12.51
C ALA A 17 16.26 3.15 -13.73
N GLY A 18 15.36 3.29 -14.70
CA GLY A 18 15.57 4.13 -15.88
C GLY A 18 15.76 5.61 -15.51
N ALA A 19 14.97 6.10 -14.56
CA ALA A 19 15.09 7.48 -14.09
C ALA A 19 16.38 7.70 -13.27
N LEU A 20 16.77 6.76 -12.42
CA LEU A 20 18.02 6.81 -11.68
C LEU A 20 19.24 6.79 -12.60
N ALA A 21 19.15 6.05 -13.71
CA ALA A 21 20.18 6.01 -14.76
C ALA A 21 20.12 7.18 -15.73
N SER A 22 19.20 8.14 -15.55
CA SER A 22 18.92 9.25 -16.48
C SER A 22 18.57 8.77 -17.91
N ALA A 23 18.10 7.54 -18.04
CA ALA A 23 17.70 6.94 -19.32
C ALA A 23 16.21 7.20 -19.64
N VAL A 24 15.42 7.54 -18.65
CA VAL A 24 13.99 7.86 -18.76
C VAL A 24 13.67 9.06 -17.90
N ASP A 25 13.02 10.05 -18.50
CA ASP A 25 12.44 11.16 -17.74
C ASP A 25 11.10 10.68 -17.15
N LEU A 26 11.10 10.39 -15.85
CA LEU A 26 9.83 10.12 -15.17
C LEU A 26 8.99 11.41 -15.14
N PRO A 27 7.69 11.30 -15.42
CA PRO A 27 6.78 12.41 -15.23
C PRO A 27 6.49 12.62 -13.73
N ALA A 28 7.54 12.87 -12.95
CA ALA A 28 7.47 12.85 -11.48
C ALA A 28 7.40 14.24 -10.83
N ALA A 29 6.91 15.27 -11.53
CA ALA A 29 6.58 16.58 -10.97
C ALA A 29 7.62 17.15 -9.97
N GLY A 30 8.92 17.01 -10.25
CA GLY A 30 9.98 17.49 -9.34
C GLY A 30 10.29 16.55 -8.16
N ILE A 31 9.69 15.38 -8.11
CA ILE A 31 10.03 14.36 -7.11
C ILE A 31 11.34 13.69 -7.48
N ALA A 32 12.28 13.58 -6.55
CA ALA A 32 13.53 12.86 -6.78
C ALA A 32 13.23 11.41 -7.21
N PRO A 33 13.90 10.88 -8.28
CA PRO A 33 13.64 9.53 -8.79
C PRO A 33 13.71 8.43 -7.74
N SER A 34 14.64 8.55 -6.78
CA SER A 34 14.78 7.61 -5.66
C SER A 34 13.57 7.63 -4.73
N LEU A 35 13.03 8.81 -4.43
CA LEU A 35 11.86 8.96 -3.57
C LEU A 35 10.58 8.47 -4.28
N TRP A 36 10.44 8.78 -5.58
CA TRP A 36 9.37 8.25 -6.40
C TRP A 36 9.41 6.72 -6.43
N HIS A 37 10.57 6.14 -6.72
CA HIS A 37 10.75 4.69 -6.77
C HIS A 37 10.44 4.03 -5.41
N ALA A 38 10.95 4.58 -4.31
CA ALA A 38 10.68 4.08 -2.97
C ALA A 38 9.19 4.09 -2.63
N HIS A 39 8.47 5.17 -2.97
CA HIS A 39 7.03 5.26 -2.80
C HIS A 39 6.30 4.17 -3.58
N GLU A 40 6.62 4.00 -4.87
CA GLU A 40 5.96 3.02 -5.73
C GLU A 40 6.25 1.57 -5.33
N MET A 41 7.43 1.29 -4.79
CA MET A 41 7.73 -0.04 -4.25
C MET A 41 6.91 -0.35 -3.00
N VAL A 42 6.65 0.62 -2.14
CA VAL A 42 5.90 0.41 -0.88
C VAL A 42 4.39 0.51 -1.13
N PHE A 43 3.90 1.64 -1.63
CA PHE A 43 2.47 1.92 -1.76
C PHE A 43 1.87 1.42 -3.09
N GLY A 44 2.70 1.22 -4.10
CA GLY A 44 2.29 0.58 -5.35
C GLY A 44 2.34 -0.94 -5.25
N PHE A 45 3.54 -1.50 -5.23
CA PHE A 45 3.75 -2.95 -5.31
C PHE A 45 3.45 -3.67 -3.99
N ALA A 46 4.18 -3.34 -2.90
CA ALA A 46 4.07 -4.10 -1.66
C ALA A 46 2.65 -4.02 -1.08
N LEU A 47 2.00 -2.85 -1.15
CA LEU A 47 0.62 -2.67 -0.72
C LEU A 47 -0.36 -3.53 -1.51
N ALA A 48 -0.20 -3.68 -2.84
CA ALA A 48 -1.03 -4.57 -3.65
C ALA A 48 -0.91 -6.04 -3.17
N ILE A 49 0.30 -6.49 -2.87
CA ILE A 49 0.54 -7.85 -2.35
C ILE A 49 -0.07 -8.01 -0.96
N ILE A 50 0.06 -7.00 -0.09
CA ILE A 50 -0.52 -7.00 1.26
C ILE A 50 -2.05 -7.08 1.17
N VAL A 51 -2.67 -6.24 0.37
CA VAL A 51 -4.14 -6.24 0.16
C VAL A 51 -4.60 -7.59 -0.37
N GLY A 52 -3.93 -8.13 -1.40
CA GLY A 52 -4.21 -9.46 -1.94
C GLY A 52 -4.13 -10.54 -0.87
N THR A 53 -3.07 -10.54 -0.08
CA THR A 53 -2.85 -11.50 1.00
C THR A 53 -3.94 -11.39 2.08
N VAL A 54 -4.26 -10.19 2.52
CA VAL A 54 -5.26 -9.97 3.56
C VAL A 54 -6.65 -10.40 3.09
N LEU A 55 -7.05 -10.02 1.88
CA LEU A 55 -8.38 -10.36 1.36
C LEU A 55 -8.56 -11.86 1.09
N THR A 56 -7.50 -12.58 0.74
CA THR A 56 -7.54 -14.05 0.52
C THR A 56 -7.44 -14.84 1.81
N ALA A 57 -6.65 -14.39 2.78
CA ALA A 57 -6.36 -15.14 3.98
C ALA A 57 -7.37 -14.89 5.11
N LEU A 58 -7.93 -13.68 5.18
CA LEU A 58 -8.84 -13.28 6.26
C LEU A 58 -10.09 -14.17 6.38
N PRO A 59 -10.76 -14.61 5.29
CA PRO A 59 -11.89 -15.52 5.39
C PRO A 59 -11.55 -16.82 6.13
N SER A 60 -10.40 -17.42 5.82
CA SER A 60 -9.96 -18.66 6.49
C SER A 60 -9.47 -18.41 7.92
N TRP A 61 -8.86 -17.26 8.19
CA TRP A 61 -8.30 -16.96 9.52
C TRP A 61 -9.36 -16.49 10.52
N ALA A 62 -10.28 -15.64 10.08
CA ALA A 62 -11.24 -14.98 10.96
C ALA A 62 -12.67 -15.49 10.77
N GLY A 63 -12.90 -16.48 9.90
CA GLY A 63 -14.24 -16.99 9.60
C GLY A 63 -15.16 -15.95 8.96
N THR A 64 -14.58 -15.01 8.19
CA THR A 64 -15.32 -13.93 7.54
C THR A 64 -15.77 -14.34 6.14
N ALA A 65 -16.75 -13.63 5.60
CA ALA A 65 -17.12 -13.82 4.18
C ALA A 65 -16.01 -13.31 3.26
N GLU A 66 -15.85 -13.94 2.10
CA GLU A 66 -14.90 -13.53 1.07
C GLU A 66 -15.27 -12.15 0.51
N THR A 67 -14.24 -11.33 0.28
CA THR A 67 -14.41 -10.04 -0.40
C THR A 67 -14.39 -10.27 -1.90
N ALA A 68 -15.57 -10.19 -2.53
CA ALA A 68 -15.75 -10.43 -3.96
C ALA A 68 -16.63 -9.35 -4.62
N GLY A 69 -16.80 -9.45 -5.93
CA GLY A 69 -17.70 -8.58 -6.69
C GLY A 69 -17.35 -7.10 -6.58
N GLY A 70 -18.35 -6.25 -6.38
CA GLY A 70 -18.20 -4.79 -6.35
C GLY A 70 -17.25 -4.26 -5.29
N ARG A 71 -17.14 -4.94 -4.13
CA ARG A 71 -16.20 -4.55 -3.08
C ARG A 71 -14.74 -4.73 -3.50
N LEU A 72 -14.45 -5.88 -4.12
CA LEU A 72 -13.10 -6.14 -4.65
C LEU A 72 -12.78 -5.19 -5.81
N ALA A 73 -13.76 -4.94 -6.69
CA ALA A 73 -13.61 -4.01 -7.81
C ALA A 73 -13.35 -2.58 -7.32
N LEU A 74 -14.04 -2.12 -6.27
CA LEU A 74 -13.80 -0.81 -5.67
C LEU A 74 -12.36 -0.68 -5.15
N LEU A 75 -11.87 -1.65 -4.39
CA LEU A 75 -10.50 -1.61 -3.87
C LEU A 75 -9.48 -1.63 -5.01
N ALA A 76 -9.70 -2.44 -6.04
CA ALA A 76 -8.83 -2.49 -7.22
C ALA A 76 -8.84 -1.16 -7.99
N ALA A 77 -10.01 -0.53 -8.14
CA ALA A 77 -10.14 0.77 -8.77
C ALA A 77 -9.45 1.88 -7.97
N LEU A 78 -9.56 1.87 -6.64
CA LEU A 78 -8.85 2.82 -5.78
C LEU A 78 -7.33 2.65 -5.88
N TRP A 79 -6.84 1.41 -5.85
CA TRP A 79 -5.42 1.14 -6.05
C TRP A 79 -4.93 1.67 -7.40
N LEU A 80 -5.65 1.34 -8.47
CA LEU A 80 -5.29 1.76 -9.84
C LEU A 80 -5.36 3.28 -9.98
N ALA A 81 -6.39 3.92 -9.41
CA ALA A 81 -6.52 5.38 -9.42
C ALA A 81 -5.31 6.08 -8.77
N GLY A 82 -4.84 5.56 -7.63
CA GLY A 82 -3.62 6.06 -6.99
C GLY A 82 -2.39 5.90 -7.90
N ARG A 83 -2.22 4.75 -8.54
CA ARG A 83 -1.09 4.53 -9.47
C ARG A 83 -1.14 5.47 -10.65
N VAL A 84 -2.30 5.55 -11.32
CA VAL A 84 -2.48 6.46 -12.47
C VAL A 84 -2.24 7.92 -12.05
N ALA A 85 -2.84 8.36 -10.93
CA ALA A 85 -2.63 9.71 -10.44
C ALA A 85 -1.15 10.02 -10.14
N PHE A 86 -0.42 9.07 -9.56
CA PHE A 86 0.99 9.26 -9.23
C PHE A 86 1.90 9.29 -10.47
N TRP A 87 1.62 8.44 -11.48
CA TRP A 87 2.32 8.48 -12.77
C TRP A 87 2.01 9.77 -13.57
N PHE A 88 0.81 10.31 -13.42
CA PHE A 88 0.38 11.55 -14.10
C PHE A 88 0.45 12.79 -13.19
N ALA A 89 1.19 12.71 -12.07
CA ALA A 89 1.31 13.77 -11.09
C ALA A 89 1.68 15.17 -11.67
N PRO A 90 2.52 15.32 -12.71
CA PRO A 90 2.84 16.64 -13.29
C PRO A 90 1.62 17.37 -13.89
N TRP A 91 0.61 16.62 -14.31
CA TRP A 91 -0.59 17.16 -14.98
C TRP A 91 -1.80 17.28 -14.05
N LEU A 92 -1.66 16.86 -12.79
CA LEU A 92 -2.73 16.85 -11.80
C LEU A 92 -2.42 17.79 -10.64
N PRO A 93 -3.45 18.42 -10.05
CA PRO A 93 -3.25 19.15 -8.79
C PRO A 93 -2.68 18.20 -7.72
N PRO A 94 -1.65 18.62 -6.96
CA PRO A 94 -1.00 17.73 -5.97
C PRO A 94 -1.95 17.11 -4.95
N TRP A 95 -2.98 17.84 -4.54
CA TRP A 95 -3.99 17.32 -3.60
C TRP A 95 -4.86 16.20 -4.20
N THR A 96 -5.10 16.19 -5.52
CA THR A 96 -5.84 15.09 -6.19
C THR A 96 -5.02 13.83 -6.25
N VAL A 97 -3.71 13.95 -6.48
CA VAL A 97 -2.76 12.82 -6.43
C VAL A 97 -2.75 12.23 -5.02
N ALA A 98 -2.60 13.09 -3.99
CA ALA A 98 -2.62 12.68 -2.59
C ALA A 98 -3.92 11.95 -2.23
N LEU A 99 -5.08 12.52 -2.60
CA LEU A 99 -6.38 11.92 -2.30
C LEU A 99 -6.54 10.56 -2.97
N ALA A 100 -6.21 10.46 -4.26
CA ALA A 100 -6.33 9.20 -5.01
C ALA A 100 -5.46 8.08 -4.42
N ASP A 101 -4.26 8.42 -3.96
CA ASP A 101 -3.33 7.44 -3.42
C ASP A 101 -3.66 7.03 -1.98
N VAL A 102 -4.05 7.97 -1.14
CA VAL A 102 -4.33 7.71 0.29
C VAL A 102 -5.61 6.90 0.50
N LEU A 103 -6.63 7.05 -0.36
CA LEU A 103 -7.98 6.52 -0.12
C LEU A 103 -8.06 5.00 0.03
N LEU A 104 -7.17 4.24 -0.59
CA LEU A 104 -7.21 2.77 -0.53
C LEU A 104 -7.14 2.23 0.90
N LEU A 105 -6.22 2.72 1.71
CA LEU A 105 -5.97 2.20 3.06
C LEU A 105 -7.11 2.48 4.05
N PRO A 106 -7.67 3.69 4.14
CA PRO A 106 -8.85 3.95 4.96
C PRO A 106 -10.06 3.13 4.53
N VAL A 107 -10.33 3.03 3.22
CA VAL A 107 -11.46 2.24 2.71
C VAL A 107 -11.27 0.75 3.02
N LEU A 108 -10.08 0.20 2.79
CA LEU A 108 -9.75 -1.17 3.16
C LEU A 108 -9.95 -1.40 4.66
N THR A 109 -9.40 -0.51 5.50
CA THR A 109 -9.52 -0.61 6.96
C THR A 109 -10.98 -0.56 7.41
N ALA A 110 -11.78 0.36 6.85
CA ALA A 110 -13.21 0.46 7.16
C ALA A 110 -13.98 -0.79 6.75
N MET A 111 -13.62 -1.42 5.62
CA MET A 111 -14.23 -2.67 5.16
C MET A 111 -13.85 -3.87 6.04
N LEU A 112 -12.63 -3.90 6.56
CA LEU A 112 -12.11 -5.01 7.37
C LEU A 112 -12.47 -4.88 8.84
N LEU A 113 -12.71 -3.67 9.34
CA LEU A 113 -12.99 -3.41 10.76
C LEU A 113 -14.20 -4.21 11.30
N PRO A 114 -15.40 -4.19 10.68
CA PRO A 114 -16.56 -4.93 11.21
C PRO A 114 -16.34 -6.45 11.26
N PRO A 115 -15.84 -7.11 10.21
CA PRO A 115 -15.59 -8.55 10.28
C PRO A 115 -14.51 -8.92 11.29
N LEU A 116 -13.43 -8.12 11.41
CA LEU A 116 -12.37 -8.38 12.39
C LEU A 116 -12.86 -8.23 13.85
N LEU A 117 -13.70 -7.22 14.12
CA LEU A 117 -14.28 -7.03 15.46
C LEU A 117 -15.26 -8.16 15.84
N ARG A 118 -15.92 -8.79 14.85
CA ARG A 118 -16.86 -9.91 15.05
C ARG A 118 -16.16 -11.27 15.02
N ALA A 119 -14.92 -11.32 14.58
CA ALA A 119 -14.18 -12.58 14.50
C ALA A 119 -14.06 -13.24 15.88
N ARG A 120 -14.26 -14.57 15.91
CA ARG A 120 -14.12 -15.37 17.13
C ARG A 120 -12.69 -15.33 17.68
N ASP A 121 -11.72 -15.32 16.78
CA ASP A 121 -10.30 -15.20 17.10
C ASP A 121 -9.83 -13.75 16.98
N ARG A 122 -9.53 -13.16 18.12
CA ARG A 122 -9.07 -11.77 18.19
C ARG A 122 -7.59 -11.58 17.86
N ARG A 123 -6.86 -12.65 17.61
CA ARG A 123 -5.44 -12.58 17.23
C ARG A 123 -5.21 -11.74 15.99
N TYR A 124 -6.18 -11.67 15.08
CA TYR A 124 -6.07 -10.92 13.83
C TYR A 124 -6.34 -9.41 13.95
N LEU A 125 -6.74 -8.93 15.14
CA LEU A 125 -6.92 -7.50 15.38
C LEU A 125 -5.60 -6.69 15.26
N TRP A 126 -4.44 -7.35 15.38
CA TRP A 126 -3.15 -6.70 15.15
C TRP A 126 -2.98 -6.15 13.71
N LEU A 127 -3.77 -6.64 12.76
CA LEU A 127 -3.77 -6.12 11.40
C LEU A 127 -4.21 -4.65 11.34
N LEU A 128 -5.18 -4.26 12.18
CA LEU A 128 -5.71 -2.88 12.20
C LEU A 128 -4.66 -1.82 12.51
N PRO A 129 -3.84 -1.92 13.57
CA PRO A 129 -2.79 -0.95 13.82
C PRO A 129 -1.73 -0.92 12.72
N VAL A 130 -1.44 -2.04 12.05
CA VAL A 130 -0.49 -2.05 10.92
C VAL A 130 -1.09 -1.32 9.72
N LEU A 131 -2.35 -1.57 9.37
CA LEU A 131 -3.03 -0.84 8.29
C LEU A 131 -3.14 0.65 8.61
N LEU A 132 -3.40 1.01 9.86
CA LEU A 132 -3.43 2.39 10.31
C LEU A 132 -2.04 3.05 10.20
N ALA A 133 -0.98 2.35 10.60
CA ALA A 133 0.39 2.85 10.47
C ALA A 133 0.76 3.11 9.00
N LEU A 134 0.39 2.20 8.08
CA LEU A 134 0.57 2.39 6.64
C LEU A 134 -0.25 3.59 6.12
N ALA A 135 -1.49 3.75 6.58
CA ALA A 135 -2.34 4.88 6.20
C ALA A 135 -1.74 6.21 6.67
N VAL A 136 -1.29 6.27 7.93
CA VAL A 136 -0.63 7.47 8.48
C VAL A 136 0.66 7.79 7.72
N ALA A 137 1.46 6.77 7.39
CA ALA A 137 2.67 6.96 6.61
C ALA A 137 2.37 7.48 5.19
N SER A 138 1.33 6.97 4.52
CA SER A 138 0.89 7.47 3.21
C SER A 138 0.45 8.94 3.30
N VAL A 139 -0.37 9.30 4.31
CA VAL A 139 -0.77 10.70 4.54
C VAL A 139 0.43 11.58 4.83
N ALA A 140 1.36 11.15 5.68
CA ALA A 140 2.57 11.89 6.02
C ALA A 140 3.47 12.13 4.79
N TYR A 141 3.61 11.12 3.93
CA TYR A 141 4.33 11.24 2.66
C TYR A 141 3.76 12.38 1.80
N HIS A 142 2.46 12.34 1.54
CA HIS A 142 1.82 13.34 0.70
C HIS A 142 1.79 14.73 1.36
N ALA A 143 1.60 14.82 2.67
CA ALA A 143 1.68 16.09 3.41
C ALA A 143 3.07 16.71 3.29
N SER A 144 4.13 15.91 3.43
CA SER A 144 5.52 16.37 3.24
C SER A 144 5.78 16.80 1.80
N MET A 145 5.25 16.07 0.82
CA MET A 145 5.37 16.45 -0.59
C MET A 145 4.67 17.77 -0.90
N LEU A 146 3.50 18.02 -0.32
CA LEU A 146 2.75 19.28 -0.48
C LEU A 146 3.49 20.49 0.10
N THR A 147 4.33 20.28 1.11
CA THR A 147 5.13 21.34 1.76
C THR A 147 6.56 21.42 1.23
N GLY A 148 6.94 20.55 0.28
CA GLY A 148 8.29 20.50 -0.27
C GLY A 148 9.33 19.86 0.67
N ASP A 149 8.89 19.15 1.71
CA ASP A 149 9.77 18.47 2.67
C ASP A 149 10.12 17.05 2.18
N ALA A 150 11.15 16.97 1.34
CA ALA A 150 11.65 15.68 0.83
C ALA A 150 12.19 14.75 1.94
N ALA A 151 12.73 15.32 3.02
CA ALA A 151 13.24 14.53 4.15
C ALA A 151 12.09 13.90 4.93
N GLY A 152 11.03 14.64 5.22
CA GLY A 152 9.81 14.12 5.84
C GLY A 152 9.14 13.05 4.97
N ALA A 153 9.09 13.25 3.66
CA ALA A 153 8.55 12.24 2.74
C ALA A 153 9.37 10.93 2.77
N LEU A 154 10.70 11.02 2.82
CA LEU A 154 11.57 9.84 2.97
C LEU A 154 11.36 9.14 4.32
N GLN A 155 11.23 9.89 5.40
CA GLN A 155 10.92 9.33 6.72
C GLN A 155 9.57 8.60 6.73
N ALA A 156 8.56 9.15 6.05
CA ALA A 156 7.26 8.50 5.91
C ALA A 156 7.34 7.16 5.15
N VAL A 157 8.15 7.10 4.08
CA VAL A 157 8.42 5.83 3.37
C VAL A 157 9.13 4.84 4.29
N HIS A 158 10.14 5.25 5.06
CA HIS A 158 10.80 4.37 6.03
C HIS A 158 9.82 3.85 7.09
N ALA A 159 8.95 4.71 7.62
CA ALA A 159 7.91 4.29 8.56
C ALA A 159 6.98 3.22 7.95
N ALA A 160 6.59 3.39 6.68
CA ALA A 160 5.80 2.40 5.96
C ALA A 160 6.56 1.07 5.78
N VAL A 161 7.86 1.11 5.45
CA VAL A 161 8.71 -0.09 5.37
C VAL A 161 8.75 -0.82 6.71
N TYR A 162 8.94 -0.09 7.83
CA TYR A 162 8.90 -0.71 9.15
C TYR A 162 7.54 -1.34 9.47
N ALA A 163 6.43 -0.69 9.10
CA ALA A 163 5.10 -1.26 9.26
C ALA A 163 4.93 -2.57 8.46
N VAL A 164 5.45 -2.61 7.23
CA VAL A 164 5.49 -3.83 6.40
C VAL A 164 6.35 -4.92 7.06
N MET A 165 7.52 -4.58 7.60
CA MET A 165 8.38 -5.54 8.32
C MET A 165 7.66 -6.12 9.55
N VAL A 166 6.99 -5.28 10.34
CA VAL A 166 6.16 -5.72 11.48
C VAL A 166 5.07 -6.67 11.02
N LEU A 167 4.39 -6.36 9.90
CA LEU A 167 3.38 -7.25 9.31
C LEU A 167 3.96 -8.63 8.99
N PHE A 168 5.14 -8.70 8.38
CA PHE A 168 5.80 -9.97 8.04
C PHE A 168 6.18 -10.76 9.29
N VAL A 169 6.72 -10.11 10.31
CA VAL A 169 7.10 -10.77 11.58
C VAL A 169 5.86 -11.33 12.28
N LEU A 170 4.81 -10.54 12.40
CA LEU A 170 3.56 -10.97 13.02
C LEU A 170 2.89 -12.12 12.25
N LYS A 171 2.88 -12.04 10.92
CA LYS A 171 2.38 -13.11 10.06
C LYS A 171 3.20 -14.39 10.20
N GLY A 172 4.53 -14.30 10.20
CA GLY A 172 5.45 -15.42 10.40
C GLY A 172 5.19 -16.10 11.73
N GLY A 173 5.07 -15.35 12.83
CA GLY A 173 4.78 -15.89 14.15
C GLY A 173 3.44 -16.62 14.27
N VAL A 174 2.43 -16.21 13.47
CA VAL A 174 1.13 -16.89 13.41
C VAL A 174 1.17 -18.17 12.55
N LEU A 175 1.96 -18.17 11.47
CA LEU A 175 2.01 -19.29 10.53
C LEU A 175 2.98 -20.39 10.95
N THR A 176 4.06 -20.07 11.66
CA THR A 176 5.08 -21.06 12.05
C THR A 176 4.50 -22.27 12.80
N PRO A 177 3.64 -22.12 13.82
CA PRO A 177 3.05 -23.28 14.52
C PRO A 177 2.20 -24.16 13.59
N VAL A 178 1.57 -23.58 12.56
CA VAL A 178 0.69 -24.33 11.63
C VAL A 178 1.49 -25.27 10.73
N PHE A 179 2.76 -24.98 10.51
CA PHE A 179 3.64 -25.79 9.65
C PHE A 179 4.62 -26.68 10.42
N THR A 180 4.68 -26.55 11.75
CA THR A 180 5.60 -27.31 12.60
C THR A 180 4.91 -28.39 13.44
N ASP A 181 3.58 -28.40 13.50
CA ASP A 181 2.74 -29.44 14.10
C ASP A 181 2.31 -30.47 13.03
#